data_b9d46004e2c25ad391ecf7ea4604443d
#
_entry.id   b9d46004e2c25ad391ecf7ea4604443d
#
_cell.length_a   1.000
_cell.length_b   1.000
_cell.length_c   1.000
_cell.angle_alpha   90.00
_cell.angle_beta   90.00
_cell.angle_gamma   90.00
#
_symmetry.space_group_name_H-M   'P 1'
#
loop_
_entity.id
_entity.type
_entity.pdbx_description
1 polymer ?
#
loop_
_entity_poly.entity_id
_entity_poly.type
_entity_poly.pdbx_seq_one_letter_code
_entity_poly.pdbx_strand_id
1 'polypeptide(L)'
;MSYTALYRKFRPQRFDEIVGQEHITKTLKNQIIAGRVGHAYLFNGGRGTGKTSAAKVLARAVNCLNPKDGEPCNECEICKAALSGSLTDIVEMDAASNNSVEDIRSIREEVNFLPTLAKYRVYIIDEVHMLSTGAFNALLKTLEEPPAHVKFILATTEPQKLPATILSRCQRFDFKKISNADIIRRLEYVAKESNIEITEEALNLIAILSEGAMRDALSILERCLQDGETNIDENKIKDLVGIPKLTYIHSIVKAFLEYNVDEAIKAVDTVLNEGKDLNNLLWEIIKYVKDILEYKATNKLEIYSKEEIEQIKELAQTSTKERLLYIITDLSKLENDMKWSSQKSILFQVEIIKLCSEHLIETVVDTVDKGNAKQAKTADKNHTTNTQTGNNLGINGNSKQITNNSIDNKTNFTQAISGFEEAKGWKNVLDDLKQNGKIMLYSNLLKSKAIELNDMTIGISFPEGINAFGKSILEKPESIIELTKAVSMEYGKDMKVKIIENVDSLPKKQEQVENGLEKMVEELDIPLNIIE
;
A
#
# COMPACT_ATOMS: atom_id res chain seq x y z
N MET A 1 21.65 35.09 -10.37
CA MET A 1 21.81 33.66 -10.76
C MET A 1 20.45 32.99 -10.56
N SER A 2 20.01 32.19 -11.54
CA SER A 2 18.76 31.42 -11.35
C SER A 2 18.97 30.36 -10.26
N TYR A 3 18.05 30.28 -9.33
CA TYR A 3 18.04 29.25 -8.28
C TYR A 3 17.99 27.86 -8.92
N THR A 4 18.91 26.98 -8.52
CA THR A 4 18.94 25.58 -8.98
C THR A 4 18.84 24.66 -7.77
N ALA A 5 17.85 23.79 -7.76
CA ALA A 5 17.60 22.85 -6.68
C ALA A 5 18.82 21.95 -6.40
N LEU A 6 19.08 21.65 -5.11
CA LEU A 6 20.24 20.88 -4.68
C LEU A 6 20.31 19.51 -5.36
N TYR A 7 19.19 18.80 -5.51
CA TYR A 7 19.16 17.50 -6.18
C TYR A 7 19.49 17.58 -7.68
N ARG A 8 19.39 18.79 -8.32
CA ARG A 8 19.83 19.04 -9.70
C ARG A 8 21.30 19.45 -9.74
N LYS A 9 21.71 20.37 -8.85
CA LYS A 9 23.08 20.87 -8.75
C LYS A 9 24.07 19.74 -8.45
N PHE A 10 23.72 18.83 -7.52
CA PHE A 10 24.56 17.71 -7.10
C PHE A 10 24.19 16.38 -7.77
N ARG A 11 23.53 16.43 -8.95
CA ARG A 11 23.26 15.21 -9.72
C ARG A 11 24.58 14.58 -10.18
N PRO A 12 24.78 13.27 -9.94
CA PRO A 12 25.98 12.56 -10.35
C PRO A 12 26.34 12.77 -11.83
N GLN A 13 27.58 13.13 -12.09
CA GLN A 13 28.14 13.29 -13.42
C GLN A 13 29.10 12.16 -13.81
N ARG A 14 29.44 11.27 -12.86
CA ARG A 14 30.31 10.10 -13.02
C ARG A 14 29.68 8.91 -12.31
N PHE A 15 30.05 7.69 -12.71
CA PHE A 15 29.59 6.49 -12.02
C PHE A 15 30.07 6.43 -10.56
N ASP A 16 31.29 6.92 -10.28
CA ASP A 16 31.87 6.96 -8.93
C ASP A 16 31.11 7.88 -7.98
N GLU A 17 30.29 8.81 -8.49
CA GLU A 17 29.44 9.71 -7.70
C GLU A 17 28.07 9.10 -7.39
N ILE A 18 27.73 7.94 -7.99
CA ILE A 18 26.47 7.24 -7.76
C ILE A 18 26.58 6.42 -6.50
N VAL A 19 25.96 6.90 -5.44
CA VAL A 19 26.08 6.35 -4.09
C VAL A 19 25.26 5.07 -3.94
N GLY A 20 25.83 4.04 -3.28
CA GLY A 20 25.16 2.81 -2.87
C GLY A 20 24.83 1.82 -4.00
N GLN A 21 25.41 2.01 -5.21
CA GLN A 21 25.13 1.17 -6.39
C GLN A 21 26.41 0.61 -7.03
N GLU A 22 27.43 0.31 -6.23
CA GLU A 22 28.78 -0.10 -6.71
C GLU A 22 28.73 -1.33 -7.61
N HIS A 23 27.84 -2.28 -7.34
CA HIS A 23 27.66 -3.49 -8.13
C HIS A 23 27.16 -3.18 -9.55
N ILE A 24 26.34 -2.14 -9.72
CA ILE A 24 25.85 -1.67 -11.03
C ILE A 24 26.93 -0.86 -11.74
N THR A 25 27.48 0.15 -11.07
CA THR A 25 28.45 1.07 -11.67
C THR A 25 29.70 0.33 -12.13
N LYS A 26 30.21 -0.63 -11.33
CA LYS A 26 31.33 -1.49 -11.72
C LYS A 26 31.04 -2.31 -12.97
N THR A 27 29.83 -2.89 -13.06
CA THR A 27 29.44 -3.69 -14.22
C THR A 27 29.34 -2.85 -15.47
N LEU A 28 28.70 -1.67 -15.40
CA LEU A 28 28.57 -0.75 -16.53
C LEU A 28 29.94 -0.24 -17.01
N LYS A 29 30.82 0.15 -16.09
CA LYS A 29 32.22 0.56 -16.40
C LYS A 29 32.97 -0.55 -17.13
N ASN A 30 32.90 -1.79 -16.66
CA ASN A 30 33.55 -2.93 -17.28
C ASN A 30 33.02 -3.21 -18.69
N GLN A 31 31.72 -3.04 -18.92
CA GLN A 31 31.13 -3.20 -20.27
C GLN A 31 31.64 -2.14 -21.25
N ILE A 32 31.78 -0.89 -20.77
CA ILE A 32 32.32 0.21 -21.58
C ILE A 32 33.80 -0.06 -21.94
N ILE A 33 34.63 -0.43 -20.97
CA ILE A 33 36.05 -0.77 -21.16
C ILE A 33 36.21 -1.93 -22.14
N ALA A 34 35.38 -2.95 -22.01
CA ALA A 34 35.41 -4.12 -22.88
C ALA A 34 34.78 -3.91 -24.26
N GLY A 35 34.19 -2.74 -24.53
CA GLY A 35 33.46 -2.44 -25.76
C GLY A 35 32.19 -3.30 -25.96
N ARG A 36 31.68 -3.91 -24.88
CA ARG A 36 30.51 -4.83 -24.90
C ARG A 36 29.25 -4.15 -24.38
N VAL A 37 28.93 -3.00 -24.95
CA VAL A 37 27.74 -2.22 -24.58
C VAL A 37 26.49 -2.86 -25.17
N GLY A 38 25.54 -3.23 -24.31
CA GLY A 38 24.25 -3.81 -24.71
C GLY A 38 23.44 -2.84 -25.57
N HIS A 39 22.42 -3.35 -26.24
CA HIS A 39 21.48 -2.55 -27.01
C HIS A 39 20.36 -1.95 -26.16
N ALA A 40 19.94 -2.65 -25.08
CA ALA A 40 18.88 -2.22 -24.19
C ALA A 40 19.18 -2.55 -22.72
N TYR A 41 18.96 -1.58 -21.86
CA TYR A 41 19.13 -1.66 -20.41
C TYR A 41 17.81 -1.38 -19.73
N LEU A 42 17.53 -2.09 -18.63
CA LEU A 42 16.42 -1.82 -17.76
C LEU A 42 16.93 -1.53 -16.35
N PHE A 43 16.79 -0.28 -15.91
CA PHE A 43 17.13 0.16 -14.57
C PHE A 43 15.87 0.13 -13.70
N ASN A 44 15.82 -0.80 -12.75
CA ASN A 44 14.71 -1.04 -11.84
C ASN A 44 15.09 -0.66 -10.41
N GLY A 45 14.17 -0.09 -9.64
CA GLY A 45 14.37 0.19 -8.21
C GLY A 45 13.53 1.36 -7.71
N GLY A 46 13.55 1.60 -6.41
CA GLY A 46 12.78 2.65 -5.76
C GLY A 46 13.03 4.04 -6.36
N ARG A 47 12.11 4.98 -6.10
CA ARG A 47 12.29 6.38 -6.47
C ARG A 47 13.53 6.94 -5.77
N GLY A 48 14.25 7.86 -6.40
CA GLY A 48 15.38 8.55 -5.77
C GLY A 48 16.67 7.74 -5.61
N THR A 49 16.74 6.47 -6.07
CA THR A 49 17.91 5.57 -5.94
C THR A 49 19.02 5.78 -6.98
N GLY A 50 18.83 6.72 -7.93
CA GLY A 50 19.86 7.08 -8.91
C GLY A 50 19.69 6.53 -10.33
N LYS A 51 18.57 5.85 -10.66
CA LYS A 51 18.30 5.25 -12.00
C LYS A 51 18.52 6.22 -13.15
N THR A 52 17.82 7.35 -13.15
CA THR A 52 17.90 8.37 -14.23
C THR A 52 19.29 9.00 -14.27
N SER A 53 19.96 9.18 -13.13
CA SER A 53 21.34 9.69 -13.08
C SER A 53 22.30 8.70 -13.71
N ALA A 54 22.20 7.41 -13.38
CA ALA A 54 23.00 6.35 -13.99
C ALA A 54 22.75 6.25 -15.50
N ALA A 55 21.49 6.38 -15.94
CA ALA A 55 21.13 6.41 -17.35
C ALA A 55 21.84 7.54 -18.11
N LYS A 56 21.83 8.75 -17.54
CA LYS A 56 22.53 9.91 -18.13
C LYS A 56 24.05 9.75 -18.15
N VAL A 57 24.63 9.19 -17.07
CA VAL A 57 26.08 8.91 -17.03
C VAL A 57 26.43 7.85 -18.07
N LEU A 58 25.65 6.77 -18.19
CA LEU A 58 25.87 5.71 -19.19
C LEU A 58 25.76 6.25 -20.61
N ALA A 59 24.71 7.02 -20.93
CA ALA A 59 24.50 7.61 -22.25
C ALA A 59 25.67 8.49 -22.66
N ARG A 60 26.24 9.23 -21.71
CA ARG A 60 27.42 10.08 -21.94
C ARG A 60 28.71 9.26 -22.05
N ALA A 61 28.88 8.24 -21.22
CA ALA A 61 30.08 7.42 -21.18
C ALA A 61 30.27 6.60 -22.48
N VAL A 62 29.18 6.03 -23.03
CA VAL A 62 29.24 5.26 -24.29
C VAL A 62 29.53 6.11 -25.49
N ASN A 63 29.26 7.42 -25.40
CA ASN A 63 29.50 8.42 -26.45
C ASN A 63 30.75 9.29 -26.21
N CYS A 64 31.42 9.09 -25.07
CA CYS A 64 32.61 9.89 -24.74
C CYS A 64 33.76 9.62 -25.69
N LEU A 65 34.45 10.66 -26.17
CA LEU A 65 35.60 10.53 -27.08
C LEU A 65 36.85 10.01 -26.34
N ASN A 66 36.98 10.31 -25.04
CA ASN A 66 38.12 9.93 -24.21
C ASN A 66 37.67 9.35 -22.88
N PRO A 67 37.02 8.18 -22.86
CA PRO A 67 36.59 7.57 -21.61
C PRO A 67 37.83 7.11 -20.81
N LYS A 68 37.83 7.37 -19.49
CA LYS A 68 38.88 6.91 -18.56
C LYS A 68 38.27 5.88 -17.61
N ASP A 69 38.79 4.68 -17.61
CA ASP A 69 38.30 3.59 -16.75
C ASP A 69 36.78 3.36 -16.83
N GLY A 70 36.21 3.54 -18.03
CA GLY A 70 34.77 3.42 -18.26
C GLY A 70 33.95 4.64 -17.82
N GLU A 71 34.58 5.68 -17.30
CA GLU A 71 33.94 6.94 -16.90
C GLU A 71 33.91 7.95 -18.08
N PRO A 72 32.87 8.78 -18.17
CA PRO A 72 32.87 9.89 -19.11
C PRO A 72 33.88 10.96 -18.67
N CYS A 73 34.65 11.52 -19.62
CA CYS A 73 35.66 12.55 -19.28
C CYS A 73 35.04 13.88 -18.83
N ASN A 74 33.81 14.18 -19.20
CA ASN A 74 33.06 15.42 -18.94
C ASN A 74 33.68 16.69 -19.55
N GLU A 75 34.75 16.56 -20.35
CA GLU A 75 35.52 17.66 -20.93
C GLU A 75 35.47 17.74 -22.48
N CYS A 76 35.27 16.59 -23.17
CA CYS A 76 35.15 16.56 -24.61
C CYS A 76 33.85 17.23 -25.10
N GLU A 77 33.79 17.58 -26.37
CA GLU A 77 32.63 18.26 -26.98
C GLU A 77 31.33 17.50 -26.78
N ILE A 78 31.33 16.16 -26.94
CA ILE A 78 30.16 15.31 -26.73
C ILE A 78 29.70 15.36 -25.26
N CYS A 79 30.63 15.23 -24.30
CA CYS A 79 30.31 15.30 -22.89
C CYS A 79 29.74 16.67 -22.50
N LYS A 80 30.33 17.75 -22.98
CA LYS A 80 29.84 19.12 -22.71
C LYS A 80 28.47 19.36 -23.32
N ALA A 81 28.24 18.94 -24.56
CA ALA A 81 26.95 19.04 -25.23
C ALA A 81 25.87 18.20 -24.51
N ALA A 82 26.20 17.01 -24.03
CA ALA A 82 25.29 16.18 -23.23
C ALA A 82 24.97 16.80 -21.86
N LEU A 83 25.94 17.42 -21.19
CA LEU A 83 25.73 18.10 -19.91
C LEU A 83 24.87 19.35 -20.03
N SER A 84 25.04 20.11 -21.13
CA SER A 84 24.22 21.30 -21.43
C SER A 84 22.82 20.96 -21.97
N GLY A 85 22.58 19.69 -22.34
CA GLY A 85 21.31 19.25 -22.95
C GLY A 85 21.18 19.65 -24.43
N SER A 86 22.26 20.07 -25.07
CA SER A 86 22.27 20.46 -26.50
C SER A 86 22.57 19.30 -27.46
N LEU A 87 22.94 18.11 -26.94
CA LEU A 87 23.23 16.95 -27.78
C LEU A 87 21.92 16.23 -28.16
N THR A 88 21.55 16.34 -29.44
CA THR A 88 20.32 15.72 -29.99
C THR A 88 20.38 14.19 -30.09
N ASP A 89 21.57 13.60 -30.00
CA ASP A 89 21.77 12.15 -30.06
C ASP A 89 21.49 11.45 -28.71
N ILE A 90 21.24 12.22 -27.64
CA ILE A 90 20.73 11.69 -26.36
C ILE A 90 19.33 12.25 -26.14
N VAL A 91 18.32 11.40 -26.31
CA VAL A 91 16.92 11.77 -26.18
C VAL A 91 16.43 11.26 -24.81
N GLU A 92 15.92 12.17 -23.99
CA GLU A 92 15.31 11.84 -22.69
C GLU A 92 13.81 12.04 -22.78
N MET A 93 13.04 11.00 -22.45
CA MET A 93 11.59 11.01 -22.45
C MET A 93 11.08 10.51 -21.10
N ASP A 94 10.15 11.26 -20.51
CA ASP A 94 9.37 10.82 -19.35
C ASP A 94 8.07 10.20 -19.86
N ALA A 95 7.90 8.89 -19.63
CA ALA A 95 6.73 8.15 -20.05
C ALA A 95 5.45 8.55 -19.30
N ALA A 96 5.55 9.25 -18.15
CA ALA A 96 4.37 9.79 -17.48
C ALA A 96 3.72 10.92 -18.29
N SER A 97 4.53 11.72 -19.02
CA SER A 97 4.07 12.82 -19.86
C SER A 97 3.88 12.42 -21.33
N ASN A 98 4.60 11.37 -21.79
CA ASN A 98 4.64 10.93 -23.19
C ASN A 98 4.37 9.42 -23.27
N ASN A 99 3.12 9.00 -23.06
CA ASN A 99 2.74 7.59 -22.94
C ASN A 99 1.97 7.05 -24.16
N SER A 100 1.77 7.87 -25.17
CA SER A 100 0.95 7.52 -26.34
C SER A 100 1.68 6.58 -27.31
N VAL A 101 0.93 5.93 -28.16
CA VAL A 101 1.48 5.10 -29.25
C VAL A 101 2.24 5.96 -30.26
N GLU A 102 1.77 7.18 -30.48
CA GLU A 102 2.35 8.15 -31.41
C GLU A 102 3.75 8.60 -30.97
N ASP A 103 3.95 8.84 -29.65
CA ASP A 103 5.27 9.21 -29.12
C ASP A 103 6.31 8.13 -29.42
N ILE A 104 5.94 6.86 -29.20
CA ILE A 104 6.84 5.73 -29.47
C ILE A 104 6.99 5.44 -30.96
N ARG A 105 5.96 5.71 -31.78
CA ARG A 105 6.10 5.62 -33.26
C ARG A 105 7.09 6.64 -33.79
N SER A 106 7.07 7.87 -33.27
CA SER A 106 8.06 8.91 -33.63
C SER A 106 9.49 8.44 -33.33
N ILE A 107 9.71 7.87 -32.11
CA ILE A 107 11.00 7.27 -31.77
C ILE A 107 11.37 6.15 -32.77
N ARG A 108 10.43 5.27 -33.12
CA ARG A 108 10.65 4.17 -34.06
C ARG A 108 11.03 4.64 -35.47
N GLU A 109 10.52 5.78 -35.91
CA GLU A 109 10.93 6.40 -37.16
C GLU A 109 12.33 7.01 -37.06
N GLU A 110 12.61 7.72 -35.95
CA GLU A 110 13.87 8.36 -35.67
C GLU A 110 15.06 7.41 -35.50
N VAL A 111 14.85 6.20 -34.97
CA VAL A 111 15.95 5.21 -34.77
C VAL A 111 16.61 4.77 -36.05
N ASN A 112 15.98 4.97 -37.21
CA ASN A 112 16.57 4.66 -38.52
C ASN A 112 17.64 5.69 -38.96
N PHE A 113 17.64 6.86 -38.36
CA PHE A 113 18.63 7.89 -38.69
C PHE A 113 19.91 7.72 -37.89
N LEU A 114 21.04 7.87 -38.53
CA LEU A 114 22.34 7.84 -37.88
C LEU A 114 22.50 9.01 -36.89
N PRO A 115 23.29 8.83 -35.82
CA PRO A 115 23.63 9.92 -34.91
C PRO A 115 24.32 11.08 -35.67
N THR A 116 24.08 12.30 -35.19
CA THR A 116 24.62 13.50 -35.82
C THR A 116 26.09 13.77 -35.43
N LEU A 117 26.39 13.64 -34.14
CA LEU A 117 27.72 13.94 -33.57
C LEU A 117 28.27 12.77 -32.75
N ALA A 118 27.40 12.02 -32.08
CA ALA A 118 27.78 10.96 -31.16
C ALA A 118 28.01 9.62 -31.89
N LYS A 119 28.61 8.65 -31.18
CA LYS A 119 28.77 7.28 -31.68
C LYS A 119 27.47 6.51 -31.71
N TYR A 120 26.63 6.71 -30.67
CA TYR A 120 25.36 6.05 -30.49
C TYR A 120 24.25 7.07 -30.27
N ARG A 121 23.09 6.82 -30.85
CA ARG A 121 21.84 7.48 -30.48
C ARG A 121 21.26 6.78 -29.29
N VAL A 122 21.07 7.49 -28.17
CA VAL A 122 20.64 6.91 -26.91
C VAL A 122 19.28 7.45 -26.52
N TYR A 123 18.32 6.55 -26.32
CA TYR A 123 16.99 6.88 -25.82
C TYR A 123 16.89 6.49 -24.36
N ILE A 124 16.68 7.46 -23.49
CA ILE A 124 16.41 7.28 -22.06
C ILE A 124 14.92 7.45 -21.86
N ILE A 125 14.21 6.38 -21.50
CA ILE A 125 12.76 6.39 -21.20
C ILE A 125 12.59 6.18 -19.70
N ASP A 126 12.25 7.27 -19.00
CA ASP A 126 12.01 7.23 -17.56
C ASP A 126 10.56 6.85 -17.26
N GLU A 127 10.33 6.21 -16.13
CA GLU A 127 9.04 5.65 -15.67
C GLU A 127 8.32 4.86 -16.78
N VAL A 128 9.07 4.02 -17.49
CA VAL A 128 8.60 3.28 -18.68
C VAL A 128 7.33 2.46 -18.44
N HIS A 129 7.01 2.09 -17.19
CA HIS A 129 5.80 1.39 -16.83
C HIS A 129 4.50 2.21 -17.05
N MET A 130 4.63 3.52 -17.28
CA MET A 130 3.52 4.42 -17.60
C MET A 130 3.09 4.38 -19.06
N LEU A 131 3.86 3.73 -19.94
CA LEU A 131 3.51 3.59 -21.35
C LEU A 131 2.21 2.79 -21.52
N SER A 132 1.39 3.18 -22.48
CA SER A 132 0.21 2.40 -22.87
C SER A 132 0.61 1.04 -23.47
N THR A 133 -0.32 0.09 -23.46
CA THR A 133 -0.10 -1.25 -24.05
C THR A 133 0.26 -1.17 -25.52
N GLY A 134 -0.35 -0.24 -26.26
CA GLY A 134 -0.03 0.02 -27.66
C GLY A 134 1.39 0.58 -27.86
N ALA A 135 1.85 1.46 -26.96
CA ALA A 135 3.18 2.02 -26.97
C ALA A 135 4.24 0.93 -26.67
N PHE A 136 4.00 0.05 -25.70
CA PHE A 136 4.88 -1.11 -25.50
C PHE A 136 5.02 -1.97 -26.75
N ASN A 137 3.90 -2.30 -27.42
CA ASN A 137 3.93 -3.11 -28.64
C ASN A 137 4.68 -2.41 -29.79
N ALA A 138 4.62 -1.09 -29.87
CA ALA A 138 5.41 -0.31 -30.84
C ALA A 138 6.91 -0.36 -30.53
N LEU A 139 7.30 -0.28 -29.25
CA LEU A 139 8.69 -0.33 -28.79
C LEU A 139 9.33 -1.72 -29.00
N LEU A 140 8.55 -2.81 -28.81
CA LEU A 140 9.04 -4.19 -28.94
C LEU A 140 9.75 -4.45 -30.26
N LYS A 141 9.20 -3.98 -31.39
CA LYS A 141 9.81 -4.17 -32.71
C LYS A 141 11.23 -3.64 -32.80
N THR A 142 11.47 -2.47 -32.18
CA THR A 142 12.80 -1.85 -32.17
C THR A 142 13.75 -2.50 -31.17
N LEU A 143 13.23 -3.07 -30.08
CA LEU A 143 14.04 -3.82 -29.10
C LEU A 143 14.43 -5.22 -29.59
N GLU A 144 13.65 -5.81 -30.52
CA GLU A 144 13.95 -7.11 -31.14
C GLU A 144 15.07 -7.00 -32.16
N GLU A 145 15.01 -5.98 -33.02
CA GLU A 145 15.98 -5.76 -34.10
C GLU A 145 16.53 -4.31 -34.03
N PRO A 146 17.28 -3.97 -32.98
CA PRO A 146 17.77 -2.61 -32.80
C PRO A 146 18.87 -2.29 -33.80
N PRO A 147 18.87 -1.11 -34.47
CA PRO A 147 19.99 -0.67 -35.24
C PRO A 147 21.27 -0.62 -34.39
N ALA A 148 22.44 -0.97 -34.98
CA ALA A 148 23.69 -1.07 -34.23
C ALA A 148 24.11 0.24 -33.53
N HIS A 149 23.69 1.38 -34.07
CA HIS A 149 23.97 2.71 -33.56
C HIS A 149 22.96 3.19 -32.49
N VAL A 150 21.95 2.41 -32.15
CA VAL A 150 20.91 2.77 -31.18
C VAL A 150 21.11 2.04 -29.86
N LYS A 151 20.89 2.76 -28.76
CA LYS A 151 20.86 2.21 -27.38
C LYS A 151 19.62 2.67 -26.65
N PHE A 152 18.95 1.75 -25.94
CA PHE A 152 17.82 2.06 -25.08
C PHE A 152 18.22 1.93 -23.62
N ILE A 153 17.80 2.88 -22.79
CA ILE A 153 17.93 2.82 -21.34
C ILE A 153 16.54 3.09 -20.76
N LEU A 154 15.89 2.03 -20.31
CA LEU A 154 14.56 2.08 -19.72
C LEU A 154 14.70 2.18 -18.20
N ALA A 155 14.01 3.09 -17.55
CA ALA A 155 13.99 3.19 -16.10
C ALA A 155 12.56 3.02 -15.57
N THR A 156 12.41 2.31 -14.43
CA THR A 156 11.11 2.06 -13.82
C THR A 156 11.20 1.92 -12.31
N THR A 157 10.15 2.34 -11.63
CA THR A 157 9.91 2.02 -10.21
C THR A 157 9.08 0.74 -10.03
N GLU A 158 8.35 0.31 -11.07
CA GLU A 158 7.39 -0.79 -11.01
C GLU A 158 7.62 -1.84 -12.12
N PRO A 159 8.64 -2.71 -11.97
CA PRO A 159 8.98 -3.71 -12.99
C PRO A 159 7.87 -4.74 -13.21
N GLN A 160 7.02 -4.98 -12.21
CA GLN A 160 5.90 -5.92 -12.30
C GLN A 160 4.81 -5.46 -13.28
N LYS A 161 4.74 -4.18 -13.63
CA LYS A 161 3.83 -3.64 -14.65
C LYS A 161 4.35 -3.81 -16.07
N LEU A 162 5.63 -4.19 -16.24
CA LEU A 162 6.23 -4.34 -17.57
C LEU A 162 5.88 -5.71 -18.18
N PRO A 163 5.57 -5.76 -19.49
CA PRO A 163 5.40 -7.02 -20.19
C PRO A 163 6.67 -7.89 -20.13
N ALA A 164 6.51 -9.20 -19.96
CA ALA A 164 7.62 -10.15 -19.94
C ALA A 164 8.48 -10.11 -21.22
N THR A 165 7.87 -9.72 -22.35
CA THR A 165 8.53 -9.53 -23.64
C THR A 165 9.54 -8.38 -23.65
N ILE A 166 9.31 -7.31 -22.89
CA ILE A 166 10.27 -6.22 -22.67
C ILE A 166 11.39 -6.69 -21.74
N LEU A 167 11.02 -7.33 -20.61
CA LEU A 167 11.98 -7.81 -19.61
C LEU A 167 13.02 -8.76 -20.21
N SER A 168 12.61 -9.65 -21.13
CA SER A 168 13.48 -10.63 -21.76
C SER A 168 14.49 -10.05 -22.77
N ARG A 169 14.27 -8.81 -23.25
CA ARG A 169 15.09 -8.13 -24.25
C ARG A 169 16.03 -7.07 -23.69
N CYS A 170 15.90 -6.80 -22.40
CA CYS A 170 16.71 -5.79 -21.72
C CYS A 170 17.66 -6.42 -20.71
N GLN A 171 18.88 -5.88 -20.63
CA GLN A 171 19.78 -6.20 -19.53
C GLN A 171 19.30 -5.50 -18.27
N ARG A 172 18.84 -6.27 -17.28
CA ARG A 172 18.26 -5.75 -16.05
C ARG A 172 19.31 -5.41 -15.00
N PHE A 173 19.15 -4.24 -14.36
CA PHE A 173 19.92 -3.76 -13.23
C PHE A 173 18.99 -3.31 -12.10
N ASP A 174 19.12 -3.94 -10.95
CA ASP A 174 18.26 -3.70 -9.79
C ASP A 174 18.96 -2.73 -8.82
N PHE A 175 18.48 -1.49 -8.77
CA PHE A 175 18.93 -0.45 -7.84
C PHE A 175 18.36 -0.70 -6.45
N LYS A 176 19.24 -0.77 -5.47
CA LYS A 176 18.87 -0.98 -4.07
C LYS A 176 18.56 0.35 -3.37
N LYS A 177 17.81 0.27 -2.27
CA LYS A 177 17.73 1.39 -1.33
C LYS A 177 19.14 1.75 -0.85
N ILE A 178 19.44 3.04 -0.79
CA ILE A 178 20.75 3.54 -0.33
C ILE A 178 20.78 3.43 1.20
N SER A 179 21.91 3.00 1.76
CA SER A 179 22.06 2.89 3.21
C SER A 179 22.06 4.28 3.88
N ASN A 180 21.56 4.37 5.11
CA ASN A 180 21.58 5.63 5.85
C ASN A 180 23.01 6.20 5.98
N ALA A 181 24.01 5.35 6.19
CA ALA A 181 25.42 5.78 6.27
C ALA A 181 25.92 6.40 4.96
N ASP A 182 25.47 5.87 3.81
CA ASP A 182 25.83 6.42 2.50
C ASP A 182 25.11 7.74 2.22
N ILE A 183 23.85 7.86 2.65
CA ILE A 183 23.08 9.11 2.55
C ILE A 183 23.74 10.19 3.41
N ILE A 184 24.08 9.90 4.66
CA ILE A 184 24.74 10.84 5.57
C ILE A 184 26.03 11.34 4.95
N ARG A 185 26.93 10.45 4.49
CA ARG A 185 28.17 10.85 3.83
C ARG A 185 27.94 11.78 2.64
N ARG A 186 26.90 11.53 1.83
CA ARG A 186 26.58 12.39 0.68
C ARG A 186 26.01 13.73 1.12
N LEU A 187 25.16 13.75 2.14
CA LEU A 187 24.61 14.99 2.70
C LEU A 187 25.71 15.86 3.33
N GLU A 188 26.67 15.29 4.07
CA GLU A 188 27.85 15.98 4.60
C GLU A 188 28.66 16.65 3.49
N TYR A 189 28.92 15.91 2.41
CA TYR A 189 29.61 16.46 1.23
C TYR A 189 28.85 17.66 0.65
N VAL A 190 27.52 17.51 0.45
CA VAL A 190 26.68 18.57 -0.11
C VAL A 190 26.59 19.78 0.82
N ALA A 191 26.48 19.57 2.13
CA ALA A 191 26.45 20.62 3.13
C ALA A 191 27.75 21.43 3.10
N LYS A 192 28.89 20.74 3.10
CA LYS A 192 30.21 21.37 3.01
C LYS A 192 30.38 22.23 1.73
N GLU A 193 30.04 21.66 0.58
CA GLU A 193 30.12 22.38 -0.72
C GLU A 193 29.13 23.55 -0.86
N SER A 194 28.10 23.56 -0.02
CA SER A 194 27.07 24.60 -0.02
C SER A 194 27.17 25.57 1.17
N ASN A 195 28.19 25.44 2.03
CA ASN A 195 28.39 26.20 3.26
C ASN A 195 27.17 26.14 4.21
N ILE A 196 26.66 24.93 4.42
CA ILE A 196 25.53 24.63 5.32
C ILE A 196 26.11 24.02 6.60
N GLU A 197 25.74 24.56 7.76
CA GLU A 197 26.04 23.99 9.07
C GLU A 197 24.89 23.06 9.46
N ILE A 198 25.17 21.77 9.64
CA ILE A 198 24.17 20.76 9.97
C ILE A 198 24.70 19.82 11.05
N THR A 199 23.87 19.51 12.05
CA THR A 199 24.25 18.61 13.14
C THR A 199 24.20 17.14 12.70
N GLU A 200 24.89 16.26 13.40
CA GLU A 200 24.92 14.83 13.12
C GLU A 200 23.51 14.20 13.31
N GLU A 201 22.78 14.64 14.33
CA GLU A 201 21.41 14.22 14.61
C GLU A 201 20.47 14.61 13.46
N ALA A 202 20.63 15.82 12.92
CA ALA A 202 19.87 16.30 11.76
C ALA A 202 20.17 15.47 10.51
N LEU A 203 21.42 15.15 10.24
CA LEU A 203 21.82 14.26 9.13
C LEU A 203 21.21 12.87 9.26
N ASN A 204 21.26 12.29 10.44
CA ASN A 204 20.66 11.00 10.75
C ASN A 204 19.15 11.02 10.51
N LEU A 205 18.47 12.07 10.99
CA LEU A 205 17.02 12.21 10.81
C LEU A 205 16.65 12.35 9.32
N ILE A 206 17.35 13.16 8.53
CA ILE A 206 17.13 13.26 7.09
C ILE A 206 17.32 11.89 6.41
N ALA A 207 18.37 11.15 6.77
CA ALA A 207 18.65 9.83 6.19
C ALA A 207 17.52 8.83 6.48
N ILE A 208 16.99 8.82 7.71
CA ILE A 208 15.85 7.98 8.09
C ILE A 208 14.60 8.37 7.30
N LEU A 209 14.26 9.67 7.26
CA LEU A 209 13.06 10.18 6.58
C LEU A 209 13.08 9.99 5.07
N SER A 210 14.27 9.89 4.48
CA SER A 210 14.42 9.68 3.03
C SER A 210 14.22 8.23 2.58
N GLU A 211 14.11 7.27 3.51
CA GLU A 211 13.87 5.84 3.25
C GLU A 211 14.77 5.19 2.18
N GLY A 212 16.00 5.66 2.06
CA GLY A 212 16.96 5.17 1.07
C GLY A 212 16.89 5.87 -0.30
N ALA A 213 16.21 7.03 -0.39
CA ALA A 213 16.06 7.84 -1.59
C ALA A 213 16.91 9.13 -1.50
N MET A 214 18.06 9.19 -2.17
CA MET A 214 18.95 10.35 -2.16
C MET A 214 18.29 11.65 -2.63
N ARG A 215 17.37 11.56 -3.61
CA ARG A 215 16.63 12.74 -4.09
C ARG A 215 15.77 13.36 -3.01
N ASP A 216 15.11 12.53 -2.21
CA ASP A 216 14.23 12.99 -1.15
C ASP A 216 15.06 13.54 0.02
N ALA A 217 16.21 12.91 0.35
CA ALA A 217 17.18 13.44 1.32
C ALA A 217 17.65 14.86 0.94
N LEU A 218 18.07 15.07 -0.31
CA LEU A 218 18.50 16.39 -0.78
C LEU A 218 17.34 17.40 -0.83
N SER A 219 16.11 16.94 -1.10
CA SER A 219 14.93 17.80 -1.09
C SER A 219 14.55 18.25 0.31
N ILE A 220 14.69 17.37 1.33
CA ILE A 220 14.48 17.75 2.73
C ILE A 220 15.53 18.78 3.14
N LEU A 221 16.81 18.52 2.87
CA LEU A 221 17.89 19.46 3.14
C LEU A 221 17.64 20.84 2.50
N GLU A 222 17.22 20.86 1.24
CA GLU A 222 16.91 22.07 0.52
C GLU A 222 15.76 22.87 1.14
N ARG A 223 14.71 22.18 1.58
CA ARG A 223 13.58 22.83 2.26
C ARG A 223 13.99 23.49 3.57
N CYS A 224 14.94 22.92 4.32
CA CYS A 224 15.47 23.51 5.54
C CYS A 224 16.20 24.85 5.32
N LEU A 225 16.58 25.15 4.09
CA LEU A 225 17.29 26.38 3.71
C LEU A 225 16.36 27.51 3.21
N GLN A 226 15.05 27.23 3.07
CA GLN A 226 14.13 28.20 2.44
C GLN A 226 13.89 29.46 3.27
N ASP A 227 14.09 29.37 4.58
CA ASP A 227 14.00 30.51 5.50
C ASP A 227 15.26 31.40 5.54
N GLY A 228 16.32 30.98 4.82
CA GLY A 228 17.60 31.69 4.76
C GLY A 228 18.57 31.35 5.90
N GLU A 229 18.18 30.49 6.84
CA GLU A 229 19.06 30.01 7.89
C GLU A 229 19.94 28.86 7.39
N THR A 230 21.23 28.96 7.62
CA THR A 230 22.23 27.95 7.23
C THR A 230 22.53 26.93 8.33
N ASN A 231 22.06 27.17 9.56
CA ASN A 231 22.21 26.24 10.68
C ASN A 231 20.98 25.34 10.78
N ILE A 232 21.19 24.03 10.65
CA ILE A 232 20.14 23.02 10.62
C ILE A 232 20.36 22.04 11.77
N ASP A 233 19.44 22.08 12.74
CA ASP A 233 19.35 21.11 13.82
C ASP A 233 18.19 20.11 13.59
N GLU A 234 18.08 19.12 14.45
CA GLU A 234 17.03 18.10 14.40
C GLU A 234 15.63 18.70 14.56
N ASN A 235 15.47 19.73 15.43
CA ASN A 235 14.17 20.33 15.68
C ASN A 235 13.64 21.06 14.46
N LYS A 236 14.50 21.79 13.74
CA LYS A 236 14.13 22.44 12.48
C LYS A 236 13.60 21.44 11.45
N ILE A 237 14.19 20.24 11.36
CA ILE A 237 13.71 19.20 10.45
C ILE A 237 12.36 18.66 10.92
N LYS A 238 12.20 18.36 12.22
CA LYS A 238 10.93 17.88 12.79
C LYS A 238 9.79 18.88 12.53
N ASP A 239 10.05 20.17 12.73
CA ASP A 239 9.07 21.21 12.47
C ASP A 239 8.73 21.32 10.97
N LEU A 240 9.73 21.29 10.11
CA LEU A 240 9.56 21.36 8.66
C LEU A 240 8.73 20.22 8.07
N VAL A 241 9.01 19.00 8.55
CA VAL A 241 8.32 17.78 8.07
C VAL A 241 6.96 17.60 8.74
N GLY A 242 6.69 18.39 9.81
CA GLY A 242 5.44 18.31 10.56
C GLY A 242 5.38 17.08 11.48
N ILE A 243 6.53 16.62 11.97
CA ILE A 243 6.59 15.54 12.96
C ILE A 243 6.17 16.10 14.32
N PRO A 244 5.16 15.52 14.98
CA PRO A 244 4.76 15.94 16.32
C PRO A 244 5.85 15.68 17.36
N LYS A 245 5.90 16.49 18.40
CA LYS A 245 6.82 16.26 19.52
C LYS A 245 6.48 14.93 20.22
N LEU A 246 7.50 14.18 20.62
CA LEU A 246 7.32 12.88 21.26
C LEU A 246 6.47 12.97 22.54
N THR A 247 6.51 14.11 23.24
CA THR A 247 5.69 14.38 24.42
C THR A 247 4.18 14.29 24.13
N TYR A 248 3.73 14.80 22.97
CA TYR A 248 2.32 14.69 22.57
C TYR A 248 1.94 13.24 22.24
N ILE A 249 2.83 12.55 21.52
CA ILE A 249 2.62 11.13 21.16
C ILE A 249 2.53 10.28 22.41
N HIS A 250 3.43 10.50 23.38
CA HIS A 250 3.41 9.84 24.68
C HIS A 250 2.08 10.09 25.41
N SER A 251 1.62 11.35 25.50
CA SER A 251 0.36 11.69 26.15
C SER A 251 -0.84 11.01 25.48
N ILE A 252 -0.89 10.98 24.14
CA ILE A 252 -1.96 10.31 23.39
C ILE A 252 -1.96 8.80 23.66
N VAL A 253 -0.79 8.14 23.58
CA VAL A 253 -0.69 6.69 23.79
C VAL A 253 -0.97 6.33 25.24
N LYS A 254 -0.51 7.13 26.21
CA LYS A 254 -0.85 6.98 27.61
C LYS A 254 -2.37 7.05 27.81
N ALA A 255 -3.03 8.03 27.23
CA ALA A 255 -4.47 8.19 27.30
C ALA A 255 -5.23 6.99 26.68
N PHE A 256 -4.72 6.37 25.58
CA PHE A 256 -5.27 5.14 25.04
C PHE A 256 -5.17 3.95 26.00
N LEU A 257 -4.05 3.85 26.73
CA LEU A 257 -3.83 2.76 27.69
C LEU A 257 -4.62 2.95 28.98
N GLU A 258 -4.87 4.20 29.36
CA GLU A 258 -5.66 4.59 30.54
C GLU A 258 -7.15 4.78 30.25
N TYR A 259 -7.59 4.59 28.99
CA TYR A 259 -8.98 4.80 28.53
C TYR A 259 -9.50 6.21 28.80
N ASN A 260 -8.64 7.21 28.71
CA ASN A 260 -8.96 8.62 28.97
C ASN A 260 -9.25 9.38 27.67
N VAL A 261 -10.53 9.43 27.26
CA VAL A 261 -10.97 10.08 26.02
C VAL A 261 -10.64 11.57 26.02
N ASP A 262 -10.89 12.25 27.15
CA ASP A 262 -10.72 13.72 27.23
C ASP A 262 -9.26 14.14 27.03
N GLU A 263 -8.33 13.41 27.59
CA GLU A 263 -6.90 13.69 27.47
C GLU A 263 -6.38 13.36 26.07
N ALA A 264 -6.84 12.25 25.49
CA ALA A 264 -6.50 11.87 24.13
C ALA A 264 -6.95 12.92 23.11
N ILE A 265 -8.19 13.40 23.18
CA ILE A 265 -8.73 14.41 22.26
C ILE A 265 -7.98 15.74 22.46
N LYS A 266 -7.76 16.19 23.69
CA LYS A 266 -7.02 17.43 23.96
C LYS A 266 -5.60 17.40 23.41
N ALA A 267 -4.89 16.28 23.57
CA ALA A 267 -3.55 16.13 23.05
C ALA A 267 -3.53 16.16 21.51
N VAL A 268 -4.51 15.52 20.86
CA VAL A 268 -4.64 15.55 19.39
C VAL A 268 -4.99 16.94 18.90
N ASP A 269 -5.95 17.63 19.53
CA ASP A 269 -6.33 18.99 19.15
C ASP A 269 -5.16 19.96 19.31
N THR A 270 -4.30 19.78 20.32
CA THR A 270 -3.08 20.58 20.48
C THR A 270 -2.15 20.39 19.28
N VAL A 271 -1.91 19.15 18.85
CA VAL A 271 -1.06 18.84 17.69
C VAL A 271 -1.64 19.42 16.39
N LEU A 272 -2.95 19.33 16.22
CA LEU A 272 -3.63 19.88 15.03
C LEU A 272 -3.60 21.41 15.02
N ASN A 273 -3.76 22.06 16.17
CA ASN A 273 -3.68 23.52 16.30
C ASN A 273 -2.25 24.05 16.04
N GLU A 274 -1.22 23.24 16.30
CA GLU A 274 0.16 23.54 15.89
C GLU A 274 0.41 23.34 14.39
N GLY A 275 -0.61 22.96 13.62
CA GLY A 275 -0.52 22.78 12.17
C GLY A 275 0.24 21.52 11.72
N LYS A 276 0.42 20.53 12.59
CA LYS A 276 1.08 19.28 12.24
C LYS A 276 0.16 18.39 11.37
N ASP A 277 0.77 17.58 10.49
CA ASP A 277 0.02 16.71 9.58
C ASP A 277 -0.56 15.50 10.31
N LEU A 278 -1.84 15.22 10.05
CA LEU A 278 -2.59 14.16 10.71
C LEU A 278 -2.11 12.75 10.34
N ASN A 279 -1.63 12.55 9.09
CA ASN A 279 -1.11 11.25 8.68
C ASN A 279 0.26 11.00 9.36
N ASN A 280 1.08 12.04 9.49
CA ASN A 280 2.35 11.94 10.24
C ASN A 280 2.08 11.64 11.72
N LEU A 281 1.08 12.29 12.33
CA LEU A 281 0.69 12.00 13.72
C LEU A 281 0.27 10.53 13.86
N LEU A 282 -0.58 10.03 12.98
CA LEU A 282 -1.04 8.63 13.00
C LEU A 282 0.14 7.64 12.93
N TRP A 283 1.05 7.85 11.99
CA TRP A 283 2.23 6.98 11.82
C TRP A 283 3.18 7.03 13.01
N GLU A 284 3.40 8.21 13.60
CA GLU A 284 4.24 8.33 14.79
C GLU A 284 3.60 7.66 16.02
N ILE A 285 2.26 7.70 16.16
CA ILE A 285 1.56 6.94 17.21
C ILE A 285 1.74 5.44 16.99
N ILE A 286 1.51 4.94 15.77
CA ILE A 286 1.68 3.50 15.44
C ILE A 286 3.11 3.06 15.75
N LYS A 287 4.10 3.84 15.34
CA LYS A 287 5.52 3.57 15.58
C LYS A 287 5.84 3.53 17.07
N TYR A 288 5.36 4.51 17.83
CA TYR A 288 5.58 4.56 19.27
C TYR A 288 4.96 3.37 20.01
N VAL A 289 3.73 2.98 19.66
CA VAL A 289 3.09 1.78 20.23
C VAL A 289 3.85 0.50 19.84
N LYS A 290 4.36 0.41 18.60
CA LYS A 290 5.23 -0.68 18.14
C LYS A 290 6.52 -0.72 18.97
N ASP A 291 7.13 0.43 19.25
CA ASP A 291 8.36 0.51 20.04
C ASP A 291 8.14 0.11 21.51
N ILE A 292 6.99 0.45 22.11
CA ILE A 292 6.58 -0.07 23.43
C ILE A 292 6.46 -1.61 23.40
N LEU A 293 5.85 -2.16 22.37
CA LEU A 293 5.70 -3.61 22.19
C LEU A 293 7.05 -4.31 22.01
N GLU A 294 7.96 -3.70 21.23
CA GLU A 294 9.32 -4.18 21.01
C GLU A 294 10.13 -4.16 22.31
N TYR A 295 10.07 -3.07 23.09
CA TYR A 295 10.69 -2.98 24.40
C TYR A 295 10.16 -4.06 25.35
N LYS A 296 8.85 -4.29 25.35
CA LYS A 296 8.22 -5.34 26.17
C LYS A 296 8.67 -6.75 25.79
N ALA A 297 9.08 -6.96 24.54
CA ALA A 297 9.56 -8.25 24.03
C ALA A 297 11.08 -8.46 24.21
N THR A 298 11.88 -7.41 24.03
CA THR A 298 13.35 -7.49 23.93
C THR A 298 14.10 -6.81 25.06
N ASN A 299 13.45 -5.92 25.82
CA ASN A 299 14.05 -5.00 26.80
C ASN A 299 15.15 -4.10 26.21
N LYS A 300 15.13 -3.85 24.89
CA LYS A 300 16.13 -3.01 24.21
C LYS A 300 15.45 -2.05 23.24
N LEU A 301 15.92 -0.80 23.23
CA LEU A 301 15.63 0.21 22.22
C LEU A 301 16.90 1.01 21.96
N GLU A 302 17.25 1.25 20.71
CA GLU A 302 18.53 1.89 20.33
C GLU A 302 18.38 3.38 19.95
N ILE A 303 17.14 3.88 19.76
CA ILE A 303 16.86 5.16 19.07
C ILE A 303 16.45 6.29 20.05
N TYR A 304 16.17 5.97 21.30
CA TYR A 304 15.59 6.89 22.29
C TYR A 304 16.60 7.39 23.33
N SER A 305 16.42 8.60 23.85
CA SER A 305 17.15 9.12 24.98
C SER A 305 16.85 8.31 26.26
N LYS A 306 17.68 8.47 27.30
CA LYS A 306 17.45 7.75 28.57
C LYS A 306 16.10 8.10 29.22
N GLU A 307 15.67 9.36 29.09
CA GLU A 307 14.41 9.85 29.65
C GLU A 307 13.21 9.27 28.88
N GLU A 308 13.29 9.22 27.55
CA GLU A 308 12.28 8.63 26.69
C GLU A 308 12.15 7.11 26.89
N ILE A 309 13.27 6.41 27.09
CA ILE A 309 13.27 4.98 27.43
C ILE A 309 12.53 4.71 28.75
N GLU A 310 12.70 5.56 29.76
CA GLU A 310 12.00 5.39 31.04
C GLU A 310 10.49 5.59 30.88
N GLN A 311 10.04 6.54 30.07
CA GLN A 311 8.63 6.72 29.70
C GLN A 311 8.05 5.51 28.95
N ILE A 312 8.78 4.97 27.98
CA ILE A 312 8.39 3.76 27.25
C ILE A 312 8.29 2.56 28.18
N LYS A 313 9.24 2.42 29.10
CA LYS A 313 9.28 1.35 30.10
C LYS A 313 8.06 1.39 31.03
N GLU A 314 7.67 2.58 31.49
CA GLU A 314 6.47 2.76 32.31
C GLU A 314 5.21 2.26 31.57
N LEU A 315 5.02 2.69 30.31
CA LEU A 315 3.90 2.26 29.49
C LEU A 315 3.95 0.75 29.14
N ALA A 316 5.16 0.21 28.94
CA ALA A 316 5.33 -1.22 28.70
C ALA A 316 4.99 -2.08 29.92
N GLN A 317 5.19 -1.58 31.14
CA GLN A 317 4.81 -2.30 32.37
C GLN A 317 3.29 -2.30 32.61
N THR A 318 2.64 -1.19 32.33
CA THR A 318 1.20 -1.01 32.58
C THR A 318 0.30 -1.61 31.49
N SER A 319 0.80 -1.78 30.26
CA SER A 319 0.02 -2.28 29.12
C SER A 319 0.13 -3.80 28.94
N THR A 320 -0.86 -4.43 28.26
CA THR A 320 -0.77 -5.82 27.80
C THR A 320 -0.35 -5.90 26.34
N LYS A 321 0.23 -7.04 25.91
CA LYS A 321 0.64 -7.23 24.50
C LYS A 321 -0.56 -7.20 23.58
N GLU A 322 -1.65 -7.80 24.01
CA GLU A 322 -2.92 -7.88 23.29
C GLU A 322 -3.47 -6.48 23.02
N ARG A 323 -3.44 -5.60 24.03
CA ARG A 323 -3.89 -4.20 23.91
C ARG A 323 -3.04 -3.40 22.94
N LEU A 324 -1.72 -3.52 23.02
CA LEU A 324 -0.80 -2.85 22.09
C LEU A 324 -1.02 -3.31 20.64
N LEU A 325 -1.15 -4.63 20.41
CA LEU A 325 -1.45 -5.18 19.08
C LEU A 325 -2.81 -4.71 18.56
N TYR A 326 -3.81 -4.65 19.43
CA TYR A 326 -5.13 -4.14 19.08
C TYR A 326 -5.07 -2.69 18.60
N ILE A 327 -4.41 -1.79 19.37
CA ILE A 327 -4.22 -0.38 19.00
C ILE A 327 -3.52 -0.26 17.64
N ILE A 328 -2.41 -1.00 17.42
CA ILE A 328 -1.69 -0.98 16.13
C ILE A 328 -2.61 -1.43 14.98
N THR A 329 -3.39 -2.48 15.19
CA THR A 329 -4.26 -3.04 14.15
C THR A 329 -5.36 -2.06 13.75
N ASP A 330 -6.00 -1.41 14.71
CA ASP A 330 -7.09 -0.48 14.44
C ASP A 330 -6.59 0.84 13.85
N LEU A 331 -5.48 1.38 14.35
CA LEU A 331 -4.84 2.55 13.74
C LEU A 331 -4.34 2.27 12.31
N SER A 332 -3.89 1.03 12.02
CA SER A 332 -3.50 0.63 10.66
C SER A 332 -4.71 0.53 9.70
N LYS A 333 -5.90 0.17 10.22
CA LYS A 333 -7.16 0.23 9.44
C LYS A 333 -7.53 1.68 9.17
N LEU A 334 -7.45 2.54 10.19
CA LEU A 334 -7.73 3.97 10.08
C LEU A 334 -6.86 4.63 8.99
N GLU A 335 -5.58 4.25 8.87
CA GLU A 335 -4.68 4.76 7.82
C GLU A 335 -5.25 4.51 6.42
N ASN A 336 -5.77 3.30 6.18
CA ASN A 336 -6.39 2.95 4.91
C ASN A 336 -7.69 3.75 4.67
N ASP A 337 -8.53 3.91 5.69
CA ASP A 337 -9.80 4.64 5.58
C ASP A 337 -9.57 6.14 5.33
N MET A 338 -8.54 6.72 5.97
CA MET A 338 -8.16 8.12 5.79
C MET A 338 -7.64 8.44 4.37
N LYS A 339 -7.07 7.45 3.64
CA LYS A 339 -6.61 7.66 2.24
C LYS A 339 -7.73 8.11 1.31
N TRP A 340 -8.94 7.60 1.54
CA TRP A 340 -10.08 7.80 0.66
C TRP A 340 -11.09 8.81 1.18
N SER A 341 -10.89 9.32 2.41
CA SER A 341 -11.82 10.26 3.05
C SER A 341 -11.40 11.70 2.85
N SER A 342 -12.38 12.56 2.58
CA SER A 342 -12.23 14.02 2.65
C SER A 342 -12.31 14.57 4.09
N GLN A 343 -12.84 13.78 5.05
CA GLN A 343 -13.08 14.15 6.43
C GLN A 343 -12.12 13.42 7.40
N LYS A 344 -10.82 13.50 7.13
CA LYS A 344 -9.79 12.77 7.89
C LYS A 344 -9.82 13.05 9.39
N SER A 345 -10.02 14.30 9.78
CA SER A 345 -10.03 14.71 11.19
C SER A 345 -11.17 14.04 11.97
N ILE A 346 -12.36 13.95 11.38
CA ILE A 346 -13.52 13.31 12.01
C ILE A 346 -13.27 11.82 12.19
N LEU A 347 -12.77 11.13 11.16
CA LEU A 347 -12.44 9.70 11.26
C LEU A 347 -11.41 9.44 12.36
N PHE A 348 -10.39 10.28 12.43
CA PHE A 348 -9.35 10.17 13.44
C PHE A 348 -9.89 10.34 14.85
N GLN A 349 -10.72 11.37 15.10
CA GLN A 349 -11.33 11.62 16.41
C GLN A 349 -12.29 10.48 16.81
N VAL A 350 -13.09 9.97 15.89
CA VAL A 350 -13.98 8.82 16.14
C VAL A 350 -13.18 7.58 16.56
N GLU A 351 -12.07 7.28 15.87
CA GLU A 351 -11.22 6.14 16.23
C GLU A 351 -10.55 6.31 17.60
N ILE A 352 -10.13 7.53 17.95
CA ILE A 352 -9.62 7.83 19.28
C ILE A 352 -10.67 7.55 20.35
N ILE A 353 -11.90 8.02 20.17
CA ILE A 353 -13.01 7.77 21.10
C ILE A 353 -13.24 6.26 21.26
N LYS A 354 -13.25 5.53 20.15
CA LYS A 354 -13.40 4.08 20.13
C LYS A 354 -12.28 3.40 20.93
N LEU A 355 -11.02 3.72 20.64
CA LEU A 355 -9.85 3.17 21.32
C LEU A 355 -9.88 3.43 22.84
N CYS A 356 -10.39 4.57 23.27
CA CYS A 356 -10.52 4.90 24.69
C CYS A 356 -11.81 4.37 25.34
N SER A 357 -12.81 3.90 24.57
CA SER A 357 -14.12 3.48 25.09
C SER A 357 -14.27 1.96 25.29
N GLU A 358 -13.37 1.16 24.77
CA GLU A 358 -13.50 -0.32 24.77
C GLU A 358 -13.54 -0.96 26.15
N HIS A 359 -12.93 -0.34 27.14
CA HIS A 359 -13.00 -0.84 28.52
C HIS A 359 -14.44 -0.90 29.07
N LEU A 360 -15.33 -0.03 28.59
CA LEU A 360 -16.75 -0.03 28.96
C LEU A 360 -17.51 -1.20 28.33
N ILE A 361 -17.11 -1.65 27.14
CA ILE A 361 -17.75 -2.75 26.42
C ILE A 361 -17.38 -4.09 27.06
N GLU A 362 -16.12 -4.31 27.41
CA GLU A 362 -15.66 -5.52 28.10
C GLU A 362 -16.33 -5.68 29.46
N THR A 363 -16.49 -4.60 30.23
CA THR A 363 -17.19 -4.65 31.53
C THR A 363 -18.68 -4.91 31.39
N VAL A 364 -19.33 -4.48 30.33
CA VAL A 364 -20.76 -4.74 30.06
C VAL A 364 -20.98 -6.20 29.65
N VAL A 365 -20.11 -6.77 28.81
CA VAL A 365 -20.17 -8.17 28.37
C VAL A 365 -19.94 -9.11 29.59
N ASP A 366 -18.93 -8.82 30.42
CA ASP A 366 -18.65 -9.60 31.64
C ASP A 366 -19.78 -9.54 32.67
N THR A 367 -20.53 -8.44 32.73
CA THR A 367 -21.69 -8.32 33.67
C THR A 367 -22.93 -9.02 33.13
N VAL A 368 -23.12 -9.08 31.80
CA VAL A 368 -24.23 -9.81 31.17
C VAL A 368 -24.04 -11.33 31.29
N ASP A 369 -22.81 -11.82 31.07
CA ASP A 369 -22.52 -13.26 31.23
C ASP A 369 -22.61 -13.74 32.70
N LYS A 370 -22.22 -12.89 33.67
CA LYS A 370 -22.37 -13.21 35.11
C LYS A 370 -23.81 -13.13 35.61
N GLY A 371 -24.68 -12.38 34.93
CA GLY A 371 -26.10 -12.29 35.22
C GLY A 371 -26.88 -13.55 34.84
N ASN A 372 -26.53 -14.21 33.74
CA ASN A 372 -27.19 -15.40 33.23
C ASN A 372 -26.71 -16.72 33.90
N ALA A 373 -25.55 -16.71 34.59
CA ALA A 373 -25.01 -17.90 35.25
C ALA A 373 -25.62 -18.20 36.64
N LYS A 374 -26.51 -17.34 37.21
CA LYS A 374 -27.10 -17.51 38.55
C LYS A 374 -28.49 -18.14 38.57
N GLN A 375 -29.10 -18.48 37.44
CA GLN A 375 -30.44 -19.08 37.40
C GLN A 375 -30.53 -20.57 37.02
N ALA A 376 -29.40 -21.27 36.86
CA ALA A 376 -29.42 -22.67 36.46
C ALA A 376 -28.58 -23.56 37.42
N LYS A 377 -28.85 -23.54 38.72
CA LYS A 377 -28.36 -24.56 39.69
C LYS A 377 -29.36 -24.81 40.80
N THR A 378 -30.36 -25.62 40.51
CA THR A 378 -31.02 -26.47 41.50
C THR A 378 -31.66 -27.66 40.78
N ALA A 379 -31.31 -28.86 41.29
CA ALA A 379 -31.73 -30.23 40.94
C ALA A 379 -30.83 -30.91 39.87
N ASP A 380 -30.22 -32.06 40.07
CA ASP A 380 -30.40 -33.12 41.05
C ASP A 380 -29.12 -33.96 41.19
N LYS A 381 -28.94 -34.56 42.33
CA LYS A 381 -27.89 -35.54 42.66
C LYS A 381 -28.27 -36.93 42.11
N ASN A 382 -27.31 -37.71 41.66
CA ASN A 382 -26.92 -39.03 42.16
C ASN A 382 -26.32 -39.95 41.09
N HIS A 383 -25.28 -40.58 41.49
CA HIS A 383 -24.73 -41.94 41.32
C HIS A 383 -23.50 -42.09 40.41
N THR A 384 -22.40 -42.17 41.09
CA THR A 384 -21.56 -43.34 41.51
C THR A 384 -20.85 -44.15 40.42
N THR A 385 -19.58 -44.13 40.58
CA THR A 385 -18.52 -45.17 40.73
C THR A 385 -17.71 -45.61 39.51
N ASN A 386 -16.39 -45.45 39.76
CA ASN A 386 -15.27 -46.41 39.54
C ASN A 386 -14.96 -46.85 38.10
N THR A 387 -13.77 -47.03 37.69
CA THR A 387 -12.44 -47.33 38.28
C THR A 387 -11.38 -47.34 37.19
N GLN A 388 -10.19 -46.85 37.58
CA GLN A 388 -8.84 -47.42 37.32
C GLN A 388 -8.23 -47.58 35.90
N THR A 389 -7.10 -46.96 35.84
CA THR A 389 -5.74 -47.47 35.53
C THR A 389 -5.34 -47.79 34.10
N GLY A 390 -4.21 -47.23 33.78
CA GLY A 390 -3.27 -47.86 32.86
C GLY A 390 -2.34 -46.94 32.09
N ASN A 391 -1.14 -46.75 32.62
CA ASN A 391 0.10 -46.26 32.00
C ASN A 391 0.33 -46.73 30.58
N ASN A 392 0.87 -45.94 29.68
CA ASN A 392 2.30 -45.92 29.33
C ASN A 392 2.60 -45.17 28.03
N LEU A 393 3.61 -44.31 28.15
CA LEU A 393 4.75 -44.09 27.25
C LEU A 393 4.58 -44.31 25.72
N GLY A 394 4.94 -43.28 24.94
CA GLY A 394 5.42 -43.48 23.56
C GLY A 394 5.44 -42.20 22.71
N ILE A 395 6.56 -41.54 22.71
CA ILE A 395 7.20 -40.65 21.75
C ILE A 395 6.71 -40.83 20.30
N ASN A 396 6.39 -39.76 19.62
CA ASN A 396 6.83 -39.22 18.32
C ASN A 396 5.75 -38.56 17.48
N GLY A 397 6.01 -37.32 17.12
CA GLY A 397 6.11 -36.94 15.71
C GLY A 397 4.84 -36.47 15.00
N ASN A 398 4.82 -35.15 14.77
CA ASN A 398 4.37 -34.48 13.54
C ASN A 398 2.90 -34.35 13.18
N SER A 399 2.54 -33.06 13.17
CA SER A 399 1.77 -32.41 12.09
C SER A 399 0.47 -33.06 11.63
N LYS A 400 -0.61 -32.43 11.97
CA LYS A 400 -1.79 -32.16 11.13
C LYS A 400 -3.02 -31.84 12.01
N GLN A 401 -3.32 -30.60 12.17
CA GLN A 401 -4.70 -30.17 12.49
C GLN A 401 -4.89 -28.71 12.14
N ILE A 402 -5.04 -28.41 10.85
CA ILE A 402 -5.75 -27.24 10.33
C ILE A 402 -6.44 -27.71 9.04
N THR A 403 -7.58 -28.39 9.14
CA THR A 403 -8.44 -28.68 7.97
C THR A 403 -9.86 -29.16 8.31
N ASN A 404 -10.40 -28.96 9.48
CA ASN A 404 -11.78 -29.44 9.75
C ASN A 404 -12.86 -28.35 9.91
N ASN A 405 -12.51 -27.07 10.04
CA ASN A 405 -13.55 -26.03 10.18
C ASN A 405 -14.10 -25.47 8.85
N SER A 406 -13.47 -25.78 7.71
CA SER A 406 -13.92 -25.28 6.40
C SER A 406 -14.94 -26.18 5.70
N ILE A 407 -15.05 -27.45 6.08
CA ILE A 407 -15.93 -28.42 5.44
C ILE A 407 -17.33 -28.36 6.05
N ASP A 408 -17.45 -28.21 7.37
CA ASP A 408 -18.75 -28.12 8.06
C ASP A 408 -19.52 -26.84 7.71
N ASN A 409 -18.83 -25.71 7.54
CA ASN A 409 -19.47 -24.45 7.13
C ASN A 409 -19.99 -24.48 5.68
N LYS A 410 -19.29 -25.17 4.75
CA LYS A 410 -19.76 -25.28 3.36
C LYS A 410 -20.97 -26.17 3.22
N THR A 411 -21.04 -27.26 3.96
CA THR A 411 -22.16 -28.20 3.94
C THR A 411 -23.42 -27.56 4.53
N ASN A 412 -23.30 -26.82 5.62
CA ASN A 412 -24.41 -26.09 6.26
C ASN A 412 -24.92 -24.93 5.36
N PHE A 413 -24.01 -24.21 4.68
CA PHE A 413 -24.40 -23.13 3.78
C PHE A 413 -25.14 -23.65 2.54
N THR A 414 -24.67 -24.74 1.93
CA THR A 414 -25.32 -25.37 0.77
C THR A 414 -26.69 -25.93 1.14
N GLN A 415 -26.87 -26.50 2.34
CA GLN A 415 -28.18 -26.97 2.82
C GLN A 415 -29.13 -25.81 3.12
N ALA A 416 -28.66 -24.69 3.67
CA ALA A 416 -29.48 -23.52 3.94
C ALA A 416 -30.02 -22.87 2.66
N ILE A 417 -29.25 -22.85 1.58
CA ILE A 417 -29.63 -22.31 0.28
C ILE A 417 -30.66 -23.19 -0.45
N SER A 418 -30.61 -24.52 -0.27
CA SER A 418 -31.55 -25.46 -0.91
C SER A 418 -33.01 -25.26 -0.50
N GLY A 419 -33.28 -24.44 0.51
CA GLY A 419 -34.63 -24.06 0.95
C GLY A 419 -35.24 -22.87 0.18
N PHE A 420 -34.50 -22.23 -0.74
CA PHE A 420 -34.98 -21.13 -1.57
C PHE A 420 -35.14 -21.59 -3.02
N GLU A 421 -36.07 -20.98 -3.76
CA GLU A 421 -36.24 -21.26 -5.20
C GLU A 421 -35.05 -20.68 -5.97
N GLU A 422 -34.53 -21.45 -6.94
CA GLU A 422 -33.48 -20.99 -7.84
C GLU A 422 -34.10 -19.97 -8.83
N ALA A 423 -33.43 -18.83 -8.96
CA ALA A 423 -33.90 -17.71 -9.77
C ALA A 423 -33.95 -18.10 -11.27
N LYS A 424 -35.15 -18.13 -11.85
CA LYS A 424 -35.37 -18.43 -13.27
C LYS A 424 -34.78 -17.29 -14.11
N GLY A 425 -33.93 -17.60 -15.11
CA GLY A 425 -33.34 -16.59 -15.99
C GLY A 425 -31.92 -16.14 -15.60
N TRP A 426 -31.33 -16.66 -14.51
CA TRP A 426 -29.96 -16.28 -14.11
C TRP A 426 -28.93 -16.48 -15.24
N LYS A 427 -29.08 -17.53 -16.03
CA LYS A 427 -28.23 -17.81 -17.20
C LYS A 427 -28.35 -16.71 -18.26
N ASN A 428 -29.53 -16.19 -18.50
CA ASN A 428 -29.76 -15.11 -19.45
C ASN A 428 -29.09 -13.82 -18.99
N VAL A 429 -29.15 -13.52 -17.68
CA VAL A 429 -28.43 -12.38 -17.07
C VAL A 429 -26.92 -12.49 -17.29
N LEU A 430 -26.34 -13.68 -17.09
CA LEU A 430 -24.93 -13.92 -17.36
C LEU A 430 -24.57 -13.76 -18.84
N ASP A 431 -25.42 -14.27 -19.75
CA ASP A 431 -25.21 -14.14 -21.19
C ASP A 431 -25.33 -12.66 -21.64
N ASP A 432 -26.25 -11.89 -21.08
CA ASP A 432 -26.38 -10.45 -21.33
C ASP A 432 -25.14 -9.66 -20.88
N LEU A 433 -24.64 -9.92 -19.67
CA LEU A 433 -23.39 -9.32 -19.17
C LEU A 433 -22.20 -9.63 -20.10
N LYS A 434 -22.14 -10.84 -20.64
CA LYS A 434 -21.11 -11.26 -21.58
C LYS A 434 -21.22 -10.52 -22.92
N GLN A 435 -22.45 -10.40 -23.48
CA GLN A 435 -22.70 -9.72 -24.73
C GLN A 435 -22.46 -8.20 -24.65
N ASN A 436 -22.75 -7.60 -23.50
CA ASN A 436 -22.50 -6.18 -23.24
C ASN A 436 -21.04 -5.86 -22.86
N GLY A 437 -20.11 -6.82 -23.03
CA GLY A 437 -18.68 -6.61 -22.78
C GLY A 437 -18.28 -6.53 -21.32
N LYS A 438 -19.17 -6.89 -20.37
CA LYS A 438 -18.89 -6.87 -18.92
C LYS A 438 -18.18 -8.17 -18.48
N ILE A 439 -17.09 -8.51 -19.17
CA ILE A 439 -16.39 -9.79 -19.04
C ILE A 439 -15.89 -10.03 -17.62
N MET A 440 -15.47 -8.98 -16.90
CA MET A 440 -14.99 -9.10 -15.51
C MET A 440 -16.13 -9.50 -14.56
N LEU A 441 -17.33 -8.94 -14.70
CA LEU A 441 -18.50 -9.33 -13.93
C LEU A 441 -18.93 -10.76 -14.28
N TYR A 442 -19.04 -11.05 -15.56
CA TYR A 442 -19.39 -12.38 -16.07
C TYR A 442 -18.46 -13.48 -15.50
N SER A 443 -17.13 -13.29 -15.57
CA SER A 443 -16.17 -14.30 -15.14
C SER A 443 -16.22 -14.58 -13.63
N ASN A 444 -16.50 -13.56 -12.80
CA ASN A 444 -16.63 -13.72 -11.36
C ASN A 444 -17.98 -14.31 -10.94
N LEU A 445 -19.01 -14.18 -11.77
CA LEU A 445 -20.34 -14.73 -11.51
C LEU A 445 -20.57 -16.13 -12.10
N LEU A 446 -19.63 -16.67 -12.88
CA LEU A 446 -19.80 -17.94 -13.59
C LEU A 446 -20.10 -19.14 -12.67
N LYS A 447 -19.58 -19.09 -11.44
CA LYS A 447 -19.75 -20.13 -10.42
C LYS A 447 -20.78 -19.76 -9.35
N SER A 448 -21.50 -18.67 -9.54
CA SER A 448 -22.53 -18.23 -8.61
C SER A 448 -23.89 -18.89 -8.93
N LYS A 449 -24.73 -18.94 -7.91
CA LYS A 449 -26.15 -19.30 -8.03
C LYS A 449 -26.98 -18.12 -7.57
N ALA A 450 -28.05 -17.84 -8.32
CA ALA A 450 -29.02 -16.84 -7.93
C ALA A 450 -30.24 -17.52 -7.30
N ILE A 451 -30.74 -16.94 -6.22
CA ILE A 451 -31.92 -17.41 -5.48
C ILE A 451 -32.90 -16.25 -5.29
N GLU A 452 -34.18 -16.54 -5.36
CA GLU A 452 -35.22 -15.54 -5.08
C GLU A 452 -35.39 -15.40 -3.56
N LEU A 453 -35.06 -14.22 -3.01
CA LEU A 453 -35.21 -13.91 -1.60
C LEU A 453 -36.61 -13.40 -1.27
N ASN A 454 -37.16 -12.60 -2.19
CA ASN A 454 -38.54 -12.11 -2.21
C ASN A 454 -38.88 -11.59 -3.61
N ASP A 455 -40.13 -11.13 -3.83
CA ASP A 455 -40.64 -10.68 -5.13
C ASP A 455 -39.85 -9.57 -5.82
N MET A 456 -38.99 -8.85 -5.08
CA MET A 456 -38.20 -7.71 -5.56
C MET A 456 -36.69 -7.83 -5.31
N THR A 457 -36.22 -8.98 -4.79
CA THR A 457 -34.81 -9.11 -4.41
C THR A 457 -34.25 -10.47 -4.78
N ILE A 458 -33.16 -10.47 -5.54
CA ILE A 458 -32.38 -11.67 -5.88
C ILE A 458 -31.12 -11.71 -5.03
N GLY A 459 -30.87 -12.85 -4.43
CA GLY A 459 -29.64 -13.17 -3.72
C GLY A 459 -28.66 -13.93 -4.61
N ILE A 460 -27.42 -13.46 -4.71
CA ILE A 460 -26.35 -14.14 -5.43
C ILE A 460 -25.48 -14.87 -4.42
N SER A 461 -25.43 -16.18 -4.49
CA SER A 461 -24.65 -17.04 -3.60
C SER A 461 -23.48 -17.70 -4.32
N PHE A 462 -22.43 -18.00 -3.58
CA PHE A 462 -21.22 -18.64 -4.09
C PHE A 462 -20.96 -19.95 -3.31
N PRO A 463 -21.48 -21.08 -3.74
CA PRO A 463 -21.36 -22.36 -3.03
C PRO A 463 -19.90 -22.83 -2.84
N GLU A 464 -19.04 -22.50 -3.79
CA GLU A 464 -17.59 -22.80 -3.72
C GLU A 464 -16.78 -21.71 -3.02
N GLY A 465 -17.43 -20.61 -2.60
CA GLY A 465 -16.79 -19.40 -2.08
C GLY A 465 -16.34 -18.46 -3.19
N ILE A 466 -16.11 -17.20 -2.84
CA ILE A 466 -15.57 -16.18 -3.72
C ILE A 466 -14.18 -15.76 -3.23
N ASN A 467 -13.23 -15.53 -4.16
CA ASN A 467 -11.93 -15.00 -3.80
C ASN A 467 -12.01 -13.50 -3.47
N ALA A 468 -11.03 -12.98 -2.70
CA ALA A 468 -11.00 -11.57 -2.26
C ALA A 468 -11.05 -10.57 -3.43
N PHE A 469 -10.45 -10.89 -4.57
CA PHE A 469 -10.47 -10.06 -5.77
C PHE A 469 -11.86 -10.02 -6.42
N GLY A 470 -12.50 -11.18 -6.58
CA GLY A 470 -13.88 -11.26 -7.12
C GLY A 470 -14.87 -10.52 -6.23
N LYS A 471 -14.74 -10.64 -4.90
CA LYS A 471 -15.55 -9.91 -3.93
C LYS A 471 -15.40 -8.40 -4.10
N SER A 472 -14.17 -7.90 -4.15
CA SER A 472 -13.86 -6.47 -4.36
C SER A 472 -14.43 -5.90 -5.67
N ILE A 473 -14.57 -6.73 -6.72
CA ILE A 473 -15.19 -6.30 -7.98
C ILE A 473 -16.72 -6.23 -7.86
N LEU A 474 -17.33 -7.23 -7.24
CA LEU A 474 -18.80 -7.31 -7.12
C LEU A 474 -19.37 -6.28 -6.14
N GLU A 475 -18.62 -5.88 -5.12
CA GLU A 475 -19.03 -4.87 -4.14
C GLU A 475 -18.89 -3.42 -4.63
N LYS A 476 -18.27 -3.19 -5.80
CA LYS A 476 -18.19 -1.83 -6.37
C LYS A 476 -19.60 -1.30 -6.70
N PRO A 477 -19.89 -0.03 -6.36
CA PRO A 477 -21.19 0.58 -6.67
C PRO A 477 -21.59 0.47 -8.14
N GLU A 478 -20.62 0.65 -9.05
CA GLU A 478 -20.83 0.51 -10.50
C GLU A 478 -21.24 -0.92 -10.89
N SER A 479 -20.63 -1.93 -10.29
CA SER A 479 -20.91 -3.35 -10.54
C SER A 479 -22.30 -3.74 -10.05
N ILE A 480 -22.70 -3.23 -8.87
CA ILE A 480 -24.04 -3.46 -8.30
C ILE A 480 -25.11 -2.81 -9.16
N ILE A 481 -24.88 -1.59 -9.66
CA ILE A 481 -25.80 -0.88 -10.56
C ILE A 481 -25.98 -1.67 -11.87
N GLU A 482 -24.90 -2.14 -12.49
CA GLU A 482 -24.96 -2.92 -13.73
C GLU A 482 -25.64 -4.27 -13.54
N LEU A 483 -25.35 -4.98 -12.44
CA LEU A 483 -26.03 -6.21 -12.08
C LEU A 483 -27.53 -6.00 -11.84
N THR A 484 -27.87 -4.98 -11.08
CA THR A 484 -29.26 -4.61 -10.81
C THR A 484 -30.01 -4.31 -12.10
N LYS A 485 -29.37 -3.59 -13.03
CA LYS A 485 -29.95 -3.28 -14.34
C LYS A 485 -30.18 -4.54 -15.19
N ALA A 486 -29.19 -5.43 -15.27
CA ALA A 486 -29.29 -6.67 -16.04
C ALA A 486 -30.38 -7.59 -15.47
N VAL A 487 -30.46 -7.72 -14.14
CA VAL A 487 -31.51 -8.49 -13.46
C VAL A 487 -32.89 -7.87 -13.67
N SER A 488 -33.03 -6.54 -13.52
CA SER A 488 -34.32 -5.85 -13.75
C SER A 488 -34.79 -5.97 -15.18
N MET A 489 -33.91 -6.00 -16.17
CA MET A 489 -34.23 -6.24 -17.57
C MET A 489 -34.80 -7.65 -17.81
N GLU A 490 -34.17 -8.68 -17.23
CA GLU A 490 -34.64 -10.07 -17.39
C GLU A 490 -36.00 -10.32 -16.73
N TYR A 491 -36.20 -9.71 -15.53
CA TYR A 491 -37.47 -9.91 -14.79
C TYR A 491 -38.58 -8.92 -15.16
N GLY A 492 -38.30 -7.90 -15.97
CA GLY A 492 -39.30 -6.90 -16.43
C GLY A 492 -39.84 -6.01 -15.32
N LYS A 493 -39.16 -5.94 -14.15
CA LYS A 493 -39.53 -5.12 -12.98
C LYS A 493 -38.30 -4.64 -12.25
N ASP A 494 -38.41 -3.59 -11.44
CA ASP A 494 -37.31 -3.10 -10.62
C ASP A 494 -36.93 -4.13 -9.56
N MET A 495 -35.73 -4.71 -9.71
CA MET A 495 -35.20 -5.73 -8.82
C MET A 495 -34.01 -5.16 -8.03
N LYS A 496 -33.80 -5.71 -6.81
CA LYS A 496 -32.61 -5.45 -6.01
C LYS A 496 -31.72 -6.69 -6.00
N VAL A 497 -30.41 -6.48 -5.98
CA VAL A 497 -29.43 -7.57 -5.93
C VAL A 497 -28.70 -7.53 -4.59
N LYS A 498 -28.57 -8.70 -3.93
CA LYS A 498 -27.85 -8.86 -2.67
C LYS A 498 -26.85 -10.01 -2.78
N ILE A 499 -25.60 -9.78 -2.42
CA ILE A 499 -24.56 -10.83 -2.33
C ILE A 499 -24.71 -11.57 -0.99
N ILE A 500 -24.71 -12.91 -1.05
CA ILE A 500 -24.92 -13.79 0.13
C ILE A 500 -23.63 -14.58 0.35
N GLU A 501 -22.98 -14.31 1.47
CA GLU A 501 -21.70 -14.95 1.83
C GLU A 501 -21.84 -16.01 2.91
N ASN A 502 -22.80 -15.84 3.84
CA ASN A 502 -23.01 -16.70 5.01
C ASN A 502 -24.48 -16.99 5.23
N VAL A 503 -24.78 -18.04 6.01
CA VAL A 503 -26.15 -18.41 6.42
C VAL A 503 -26.86 -17.26 7.14
N ASP A 504 -26.12 -16.46 7.93
CA ASP A 504 -26.66 -15.32 8.67
C ASP A 504 -27.11 -14.15 7.78
N SER A 505 -26.67 -14.13 6.51
CA SER A 505 -27.08 -13.13 5.53
C SER A 505 -28.38 -13.48 4.79
N LEU A 506 -28.93 -14.67 5.01
CA LEU A 506 -30.24 -15.09 4.49
C LEU A 506 -31.35 -14.46 5.32
N PRO A 507 -32.45 -13.99 4.69
CA PRO A 507 -33.63 -13.57 5.44
C PRO A 507 -34.21 -14.76 6.20
N LYS A 508 -34.43 -14.60 7.51
CA LYS A 508 -35.17 -15.59 8.29
C LYS A 508 -36.55 -15.70 7.66
N LYS A 509 -36.97 -16.92 7.28
CA LYS A 509 -38.36 -17.20 6.87
C LYS A 509 -39.28 -16.66 7.96
N GLN A 510 -40.04 -15.62 7.66
CA GLN A 510 -41.15 -15.23 8.50
C GLN A 510 -42.15 -16.36 8.43
N GLU A 511 -42.16 -17.22 9.45
CA GLU A 511 -43.30 -18.03 9.75
C GLU A 511 -44.47 -17.06 10.00
N GLN A 512 -45.55 -17.32 9.31
CA GLN A 512 -46.82 -16.63 9.35
C GLN A 512 -47.20 -16.18 10.75
N VAL A 513 -46.99 -14.92 11.07
CA VAL A 513 -47.51 -14.24 12.27
C VAL A 513 -48.78 -13.43 11.90
N GLU A 514 -49.34 -13.62 10.71
CA GLU A 514 -50.60 -12.94 10.33
C GLU A 514 -51.85 -13.49 11.04
N ASN A 515 -51.80 -14.69 11.65
CA ASN A 515 -52.98 -15.24 12.32
C ASN A 515 -53.02 -14.93 13.84
N GLY A 516 -52.05 -14.27 14.40
CA GLY A 516 -52.03 -13.96 15.86
C GLY A 516 -52.58 -12.57 16.18
N LEU A 517 -52.39 -11.60 15.30
CA LEU A 517 -52.85 -10.22 15.51
C LEU A 517 -54.36 -10.07 15.26
N GLU A 518 -54.90 -10.73 14.25
CA GLU A 518 -56.37 -10.72 14.01
C GLU A 518 -57.15 -11.39 15.14
N LYS A 519 -56.67 -12.49 15.72
CA LYS A 519 -57.30 -13.11 16.88
C LYS A 519 -57.18 -12.29 18.16
N MET A 520 -56.12 -11.51 18.36
CA MET A 520 -55.97 -10.61 19.50
C MET A 520 -56.83 -9.35 19.38
N VAL A 521 -57.13 -8.91 18.16
CA VAL A 521 -58.02 -7.73 17.92
C VAL A 521 -59.49 -8.10 18.14
N GLU A 522 -59.91 -9.33 17.77
CA GLU A 522 -61.27 -9.84 18.08
C GLU A 522 -61.53 -10.08 19.57
N GLU A 523 -60.51 -10.45 20.35
CA GLU A 523 -60.63 -10.66 21.80
C GLU A 523 -60.61 -9.38 22.65
N LEU A 524 -60.11 -8.21 22.11
CA LEU A 524 -59.91 -7.00 22.89
C LEU A 524 -60.88 -5.84 22.63
N ASP A 525 -61.80 -5.98 21.63
CA ASP A 525 -62.89 -5.03 21.32
C ASP A 525 -62.41 -3.54 21.24
N ILE A 526 -61.25 -3.31 20.57
CA ILE A 526 -60.68 -1.98 20.42
C ILE A 526 -60.85 -1.49 18.97
N PRO A 527 -61.54 -0.38 18.73
CA PRO A 527 -61.69 0.17 17.37
C PRO A 527 -60.39 0.77 16.84
N LEU A 528 -59.87 0.24 15.74
CA LEU A 528 -58.69 0.79 15.03
C LEU A 528 -59.14 1.92 14.13
N ASN A 529 -58.73 3.16 14.42
CA ASN A 529 -58.74 4.28 13.51
C ASN A 529 -57.45 4.26 12.66
N ILE A 530 -57.54 3.86 11.41
CA ILE A 530 -56.47 3.98 10.42
C ILE A 530 -56.51 5.41 9.93
N ILE A 531 -55.45 6.18 10.16
CA ILE A 531 -55.17 7.47 9.52
C ILE A 531 -54.29 7.17 8.32
N GLU A 532 -54.78 7.53 7.11
CA GLU A 532 -54.06 7.49 5.82
C GLU A 532 -52.84 8.39 5.81
#